data_d69404aa742f441d909529c7e1d0b856
#
_entry.id   d69404aa742f441d909529c7e1d0b856
#
_cell.length_a   1.000
_cell.length_b   1.000
_cell.length_c   1.000
_cell.angle_alpha   90.00
_cell.angle_beta   90.00
_cell.angle_gamma   90.00
#
_symmetry.space_group_name_H-M   'P 1'
#
loop_
_entity.id
_entity.type
_entity.pdbx_description
1 polymer ?
#
loop_
_entity_poly.entity_id
_entity_poly.type
_entity_poly.pdbx_seq_one_letter_code
_entity_poly.pdbx_strand_id
1 'polypeptide(L)'
;MNENFVHKWKSQVKKGTLAFIALNVLKDHEFYGYELIEQIKKHTQIEIAEGTLYPLMNRLKKENLVTSKWVEQDSGIPRKYYTLTATGEETLLQMRTFWFDLENSIKKISK
;
A
#
# COMPACT_ATOMS: atom_id res chain seq x y z
N MET A 1 9.07 -16.47 24.21
CA MET A 1 8.14 -15.80 25.10
C MET A 1 7.46 -14.67 24.40
N ASN A 2 8.09 -13.51 24.36
CA ASN A 2 7.49 -12.33 23.75
C ASN A 2 7.58 -12.33 22.23
N GLU A 3 8.40 -13.20 21.67
CA GLU A 3 8.59 -13.30 20.23
C GLU A 3 7.30 -13.63 19.48
N ASN A 4 6.49 -14.53 20.06
CA ASN A 4 5.21 -14.89 19.44
C ASN A 4 4.23 -13.72 19.46
N PHE A 5 4.16 -12.97 20.53
CA PHE A 5 3.34 -11.78 20.62
C PHE A 5 3.80 -10.71 19.64
N VAL A 6 5.11 -10.44 19.61
CA VAL A 6 5.69 -9.44 18.70
C VAL A 6 5.44 -9.81 17.25
N HIS A 7 5.59 -11.10 16.92
CA HIS A 7 5.32 -11.58 15.56
C HIS A 7 3.88 -11.32 15.14
N LYS A 8 2.93 -11.63 16.03
CA LYS A 8 1.50 -11.38 15.78
C LYS A 8 1.22 -9.89 15.64
N TRP A 9 1.81 -9.09 16.52
CA TRP A 9 1.64 -7.64 16.46
C TRP A 9 2.17 -7.06 15.15
N LYS A 10 3.36 -7.47 14.72
CA LYS A 10 3.91 -7.04 13.42
C LYS A 10 2.99 -7.41 12.27
N SER A 11 2.42 -8.61 12.31
CA SER A 11 1.48 -9.07 11.28
C SER A 11 0.25 -8.16 11.22
N GLN A 12 -0.28 -7.76 12.37
CA GLN A 12 -1.42 -6.84 12.44
C GLN A 12 -1.07 -5.46 11.92
N VAL A 13 0.11 -4.96 12.27
CA VAL A 13 0.60 -3.66 11.77
C VAL A 13 0.71 -3.68 10.24
N LYS A 14 1.30 -4.74 9.70
CA LYS A 14 1.42 -4.89 8.24
C LYS A 14 0.05 -4.91 7.57
N LYS A 15 -0.88 -5.68 8.10
CA LYS A 15 -2.24 -5.77 7.54
C LYS A 15 -2.97 -4.44 7.64
N GLY A 16 -2.86 -3.77 8.77
CA GLY A 16 -3.53 -2.50 9.00
C GLY A 16 -2.96 -1.33 8.20
N THR A 17 -1.71 -1.43 7.76
CA THR A 17 -1.03 -0.35 7.03
C THR A 17 -0.85 -0.64 5.55
N LEU A 18 -1.22 -1.82 5.07
CA LEU A 18 -0.93 -2.20 3.69
C LEU A 18 -1.57 -1.26 2.67
N ALA A 19 -2.82 -0.84 2.88
CA ALA A 19 -3.48 0.12 2.01
C ALA A 19 -2.71 1.44 1.97
N PHE A 20 -2.30 1.93 3.13
CA PHE A 20 -1.52 3.16 3.26
C PHE A 20 -0.19 3.04 2.52
N ILE A 21 0.51 1.92 2.68
CA ILE A 21 1.77 1.66 2.00
C ILE A 21 1.58 1.66 0.48
N ALA A 22 0.55 0.95 -0.01
CA ALA A 22 0.27 0.88 -1.44
C ALA A 22 -0.02 2.25 -2.04
N LEU A 23 -0.81 3.07 -1.36
CA LEU A 23 -1.12 4.42 -1.82
C LEU A 23 0.12 5.30 -1.84
N ASN A 24 1.00 5.18 -0.84
CA ASN A 24 2.28 5.90 -0.83
C ASN A 24 3.17 5.51 -1.98
N VAL A 25 3.26 4.21 -2.29
CA VAL A 25 4.08 3.71 -3.40
C VAL A 25 3.57 4.24 -4.73
N LEU A 26 2.25 4.38 -4.86
CA LEU A 26 1.63 4.87 -6.10
C LEU A 26 1.71 6.40 -6.26
N LYS A 27 2.07 7.14 -5.22
CA LYS A 27 2.14 8.61 -5.31
C LYS A 27 3.13 9.02 -6.40
N ASP A 28 2.63 9.76 -7.39
CA ASP A 28 3.40 10.24 -8.55
C ASP A 28 3.95 9.12 -9.46
N HIS A 29 3.38 7.93 -9.36
CA HIS A 29 3.81 6.77 -10.15
C HIS A 29 2.64 6.03 -10.76
N GLU A 30 2.98 5.22 -11.73
CA GLU A 30 2.07 4.28 -12.37
C GLU A 30 2.77 2.93 -12.33
N PHE A 31 2.18 1.95 -11.66
CA PHE A 31 2.76 0.60 -11.53
C PHE A 31 1.73 -0.47 -11.83
N TYR A 32 2.17 -1.56 -12.47
CA TYR A 32 1.34 -2.75 -12.53
C TYR A 32 1.58 -3.62 -11.30
N GLY A 33 0.71 -4.65 -11.12
CA GLY A 33 0.68 -5.40 -9.87
C GLY A 33 2.01 -5.96 -9.40
N TYR A 34 2.76 -6.58 -10.31
CA TYR A 34 4.06 -7.14 -9.97
C TYR A 34 5.06 -6.07 -9.51
N GLU A 35 5.05 -4.91 -10.18
CA GLU A 35 5.91 -3.78 -9.78
C GLU A 35 5.54 -3.25 -8.40
N LEU A 36 4.22 -3.21 -8.10
CA LEU A 36 3.77 -2.80 -6.76
C LEU A 36 4.32 -3.72 -5.69
N ILE A 37 4.27 -5.03 -5.91
CA ILE A 37 4.81 -6.01 -4.98
C ILE A 37 6.31 -5.76 -4.77
N GLU A 38 7.04 -5.55 -5.85
CA GLU A 38 8.49 -5.30 -5.79
C GLU A 38 8.81 -3.99 -5.08
N GLN A 39 8.08 -2.92 -5.38
CA GLN A 39 8.32 -1.61 -4.76
C GLN A 39 7.99 -1.63 -3.27
N ILE A 40 6.93 -2.30 -2.88
CA ILE A 40 6.59 -2.45 -1.46
C ILE A 40 7.70 -3.19 -0.73
N LYS A 41 8.18 -4.30 -1.29
CA LYS A 41 9.27 -5.06 -0.70
C LYS A 41 10.55 -4.25 -0.60
N LYS A 42 10.89 -3.53 -1.66
CA LYS A 42 12.11 -2.71 -1.73
C LYS A 42 12.15 -1.65 -0.61
N HIS A 43 11.02 -0.99 -0.37
CA HIS A 43 10.98 0.13 0.57
C HIS A 43 10.63 -0.25 1.99
N THR A 44 9.89 -1.33 2.20
CA THR A 44 9.38 -1.69 3.53
C THR A 44 9.86 -3.05 4.02
N GLN A 45 10.49 -3.83 3.17
CA GLN A 45 10.86 -5.23 3.43
C GLN A 45 9.65 -6.14 3.63
N ILE A 46 8.44 -5.66 3.33
CA ILE A 46 7.22 -6.46 3.44
C ILE A 46 7.02 -7.22 2.14
N GLU A 47 6.91 -8.54 2.26
CA GLU A 47 6.60 -9.42 1.14
C GLU A 47 5.11 -9.71 1.12
N ILE A 48 4.46 -9.45 0.00
CA ILE A 48 3.04 -9.76 -0.18
C ILE A 48 2.87 -10.58 -1.44
N ALA A 49 1.91 -11.50 -1.40
CA ALA A 49 1.57 -12.32 -2.55
C ALA A 49 0.53 -11.62 -3.41
N GLU A 50 0.42 -12.05 -4.66
CA GLU A 50 -0.61 -11.56 -5.58
C GLU A 50 -2.02 -11.76 -5.00
N GLY A 51 -2.24 -12.88 -4.31
CA GLY A 51 -3.53 -13.17 -3.67
C GLY A 51 -3.91 -12.18 -2.57
N THR A 52 -2.95 -11.43 -2.05
CA THR A 52 -3.20 -10.34 -1.09
C THR A 52 -3.32 -8.99 -1.80
N LEU A 53 -2.47 -8.75 -2.78
CA LEU A 53 -2.44 -7.45 -3.48
C LEU A 53 -3.70 -7.19 -4.28
N TYR A 54 -4.12 -8.12 -5.14
CA TYR A 54 -5.22 -7.85 -6.06
C TYR A 54 -6.56 -7.58 -5.36
N PRO A 55 -6.94 -8.31 -4.31
CA PRO A 55 -8.14 -7.94 -3.55
C PRO A 55 -8.03 -6.55 -2.92
N LEU A 56 -6.87 -6.18 -2.43
CA LEU A 56 -6.63 -4.84 -1.90
C LEU A 56 -6.82 -3.77 -2.98
N MET A 57 -6.21 -3.96 -4.15
CA MET A 57 -6.33 -2.98 -5.23
C MET A 57 -7.76 -2.87 -5.74
N ASN A 58 -8.50 -3.98 -5.79
CA ASN A 58 -9.91 -3.97 -6.15
C ASN A 58 -10.73 -3.15 -5.15
N ARG A 59 -10.45 -3.29 -3.86
CA ARG A 59 -11.12 -2.51 -2.81
C ARG A 59 -10.79 -1.02 -2.95
N LEU A 60 -9.53 -0.68 -3.16
CA LEU A 60 -9.13 0.72 -3.33
C LEU A 60 -9.77 1.34 -4.58
N LYS A 61 -9.94 0.54 -5.62
CA LYS A 61 -10.62 0.98 -6.83
C LYS A 61 -12.11 1.23 -6.59
N LYS A 62 -12.78 0.38 -5.83
CA LYS A 62 -14.19 0.57 -5.45
C LYS A 62 -14.37 1.81 -4.60
N GLU A 63 -13.41 2.15 -3.77
CA GLU A 63 -13.41 3.37 -2.95
C GLU A 63 -13.00 4.61 -3.76
N ASN A 64 -12.75 4.43 -5.06
CA ASN A 64 -12.34 5.51 -5.96
C ASN A 64 -11.00 6.16 -5.57
N LEU A 65 -10.11 5.42 -4.95
CA LEU A 65 -8.79 5.91 -4.55
C LEU A 65 -7.74 5.63 -5.60
N VAL A 66 -7.94 4.57 -6.39
CA VAL A 66 -7.07 4.22 -7.50
C VAL A 66 -7.90 3.96 -8.75
N THR A 67 -7.27 4.13 -9.88
CA THR A 67 -7.83 3.71 -11.16
C THR A 67 -6.84 2.80 -11.86
N SER A 68 -7.27 2.11 -12.88
CA SER A 68 -6.42 1.18 -13.60
C SER A 68 -6.68 1.24 -15.09
N LYS A 69 -5.67 0.88 -15.86
CA LYS A 69 -5.80 0.75 -17.32
C LYS A 69 -4.97 -0.45 -17.77
N TRP A 70 -5.45 -1.11 -18.81
CA TRP A 70 -4.71 -2.17 -19.48
C TRP A 70 -3.75 -1.55 -20.48
N VAL A 71 -2.51 -2.03 -20.48
CA VAL A 71 -1.49 -1.57 -21.43
C VAL A 71 -0.94 -2.79 -22.16
N GLU A 72 -1.01 -2.75 -23.47
CA GLU A 72 -0.49 -3.83 -24.33
C GLU A 72 1.03 -3.91 -24.21
N GLN A 73 1.55 -5.12 -24.24
CA GLN A 73 2.98 -5.40 -24.16
C GLN A 73 3.43 -6.09 -25.45
N ASP A 74 4.70 -5.93 -25.77
CA ASP A 74 5.30 -6.63 -26.91
C ASP A 74 5.21 -8.14 -26.76
N SER A 75 5.18 -8.62 -25.52
CA SER A 75 5.00 -10.05 -25.20
C SER A 75 3.63 -10.58 -25.56
N GLY A 76 2.67 -9.71 -25.88
CA GLY A 76 1.29 -10.07 -26.19
C GLY A 76 0.38 -10.20 -24.98
N ILE A 77 0.90 -10.14 -23.77
CA ILE A 77 0.10 -10.21 -22.54
C ILE A 77 -0.04 -8.80 -21.98
N PRO A 78 -1.27 -8.25 -21.98
CA PRO A 78 -1.46 -6.90 -21.44
C PRO A 78 -1.23 -6.85 -19.94
N ARG A 79 -0.78 -5.70 -19.45
CA ARG A 79 -0.58 -5.44 -18.03
C ARG A 79 -1.54 -4.37 -17.53
N LYS A 80 -2.04 -4.58 -16.34
CA LYS A 80 -2.97 -3.65 -15.69
C LYS A 80 -2.17 -2.71 -14.79
N TYR A 81 -2.14 -1.44 -15.18
CA TYR A 81 -1.42 -0.39 -14.44
C TYR A 81 -2.37 0.36 -13.54
N TYR A 82 -1.91 0.68 -12.34
CA TYR A 82 -2.67 1.41 -11.33
C TYR A 82 -2.06 2.78 -11.10
N THR A 83 -2.92 3.77 -10.89
CA THR A 83 -2.52 5.13 -10.52
C THR A 83 -3.49 5.65 -9.46
N LEU A 84 -3.06 6.65 -8.68
CA LEU A 84 -3.97 7.35 -7.78
C LEU A 84 -4.95 8.21 -8.56
N THR A 85 -6.16 8.28 -8.06
CA THR A 85 -7.12 9.30 -8.50
C THR A 85 -6.89 10.59 -7.73
N ALA A 86 -7.55 11.69 -8.12
CA ALA A 86 -7.53 12.93 -7.34
C ALA A 86 -8.04 12.68 -5.91
N THR A 87 -9.12 11.90 -5.77
CA THR A 87 -9.66 11.50 -4.46
C THR A 87 -8.62 10.69 -3.68
N GLY A 88 -7.91 9.80 -4.36
CA GLY A 88 -6.84 8.99 -3.75
C GLY A 88 -5.71 9.85 -3.21
N GLU A 89 -5.32 10.88 -3.94
CA GLU A 89 -4.28 11.80 -3.48
C GLU A 89 -4.71 12.59 -2.24
N GLU A 90 -5.94 13.10 -2.23
CA GLU A 90 -6.48 13.80 -1.06
C GLU A 90 -6.57 12.87 0.15
N THR A 91 -7.04 11.65 -0.07
CA THR A 91 -7.17 10.64 0.99
C THR A 91 -5.79 10.30 1.55
N LEU A 92 -4.80 10.12 0.69
CA LEU A 92 -3.45 9.83 1.12
C LEU A 92 -2.88 10.95 2.00
N LEU A 93 -3.13 12.21 1.66
CA LEU A 93 -2.68 13.33 2.48
C LEU A 93 -3.29 13.28 3.88
N GLN A 94 -4.59 12.98 3.98
CA GLN A 94 -5.25 12.82 5.28
C GLN A 94 -4.67 11.64 6.07
N MET A 95 -4.40 10.54 5.40
CA MET A 95 -3.80 9.37 6.04
C MET A 95 -2.39 9.67 6.54
N ARG A 96 -1.60 10.41 5.77
CA ARG A 96 -0.24 10.84 6.18
C ARG A 96 -0.29 11.73 7.41
N THR A 97 -1.24 12.64 7.47
CA THR A 97 -1.43 13.52 8.63
C THR A 97 -1.75 12.70 9.87
N PHE A 98 -2.70 11.78 9.76
CA PHE A 98 -3.06 10.90 10.88
C PHE A 98 -1.86 10.06 11.34
N TRP A 99 -1.14 9.48 10.39
CA TRP A 99 0.03 8.65 10.70
C TRP A 99 1.10 9.45 11.44
N PHE A 100 1.41 10.64 10.95
CA PHE A 100 2.39 11.53 11.54
C PHE A 100 2.00 11.90 12.98
N ASP A 101 0.73 12.26 13.18
CA ASP A 101 0.23 12.63 14.51
C ASP A 101 0.28 11.45 15.47
N LEU A 102 -0.10 10.26 15.01
CA LEU A 102 -0.05 9.05 15.82
C LEU A 102 1.39 8.72 16.21
N GLU A 103 2.30 8.77 15.25
CA GLU A 103 3.72 8.48 15.49
C GLU A 103 4.30 9.44 16.52
N ASN A 104 4.01 10.74 16.39
CA ASN A 104 4.45 11.74 17.36
C ASN A 104 3.85 11.51 18.74
N SER A 105 2.58 11.13 18.81
CA SER A 105 1.93 10.82 20.09
C SER A 105 2.60 9.64 20.77
N ILE A 106 2.90 8.59 20.00
CA ILE A 106 3.58 7.41 20.53
C ILE A 106 4.97 7.78 21.04
N LYS A 107 5.70 8.59 20.30
CA LYS A 107 7.03 9.06 20.74
C LYS A 107 6.97 9.81 22.07
N LYS A 108 5.94 10.63 22.28
CA LYS A 108 5.75 11.38 23.53
C LYS A 108 5.55 10.47 24.72
N ILE A 109 4.79 9.39 24.56
CA ILE A 109 4.48 8.47 25.66
C ILE A 109 5.51 7.37 25.82
N SER A 110 6.43 7.22 24.90
CA SER A 110 7.45 6.15 24.88
C SER A 110 8.78 6.58 25.50
N LYS A 111 8.80 7.63 26.23
CA LYS A 111 10.02 8.14 26.87
C LYS A 111 10.57 7.21 27.95
#